data_fa2306ae78cfac139bca8c820422e790
#
_entry.id   fa2306ae78cfac139bca8c820422e790
#
_cell.length_a   1.000
_cell.length_b   1.000
_cell.length_c   1.000
_cell.angle_alpha   90.00
_cell.angle_beta   90.00
_cell.angle_gamma   90.00
#
_symmetry.space_group_name_H-M   'P 1'
#
loop_
_entity.id
_entity.type
_entity.pdbx_description
1 polymer ?
#
loop_
_entity_poly.entity_id
_entity_poly.type
_entity_poly.pdbx_seq_one_letter_code
_entity_poly.pdbx_strand_id
1 'polypeptide(L)'
;MGASANGRFAGKSISDGTSPSHGADTHGPSAVIQSLSKLDHSMSGGTLLNLRFLPSLLKRDKDIIKLGHLVRSYFKLGGHHIQFNIVDTATLKAAQKCPEDYKDLLVRMAGYSDYFNDMNADLQQEVIDRTENEVF
;
A
#
# COMPACT_ATOMS: atom_id res chain seq x y z
N MET A 1 -0.36 -17.83 12.32
CA MET A 1 -1.39 -17.95 11.25
C MET A 1 -1.06 -19.12 10.34
N GLY A 2 -2.04 -20.02 10.01
CA GLY A 2 -1.81 -21.21 9.18
C GLY A 2 -1.61 -20.89 7.69
N ALA A 3 -1.22 -21.89 6.91
CA ALA A 3 -1.20 -21.77 5.44
C ALA A 3 -2.62 -21.65 4.89
N SER A 4 -2.77 -21.10 3.69
CA SER A 4 -4.07 -20.94 3.04
C SER A 4 -4.10 -21.58 1.64
N ALA A 5 -5.31 -21.93 1.18
CA ALA A 5 -5.52 -22.67 -0.08
C ALA A 5 -5.04 -21.94 -1.35
N ASN A 6 -4.84 -20.62 -1.28
CA ASN A 6 -4.29 -19.81 -2.38
C ASN A 6 -2.75 -19.89 -2.51
N GLY A 7 -2.08 -20.78 -1.77
CA GLY A 7 -0.63 -20.98 -1.83
C GLY A 7 0.20 -20.17 -0.81
N ARG A 8 -0.43 -19.39 0.07
CA ARG A 8 0.29 -18.66 1.12
C ARG A 8 0.80 -19.63 2.20
N PHE A 9 2.10 -19.60 2.49
CA PHE A 9 2.71 -20.42 3.53
C PHE A 9 2.31 -19.98 4.95
N ALA A 10 2.36 -20.93 5.90
CA ALA A 10 2.19 -20.61 7.31
C ALA A 10 3.23 -19.57 7.77
N GLY A 11 2.81 -18.64 8.64
CA GLY A 11 3.66 -17.58 9.15
C GLY A 11 3.78 -16.35 8.23
N LYS A 12 3.38 -16.44 6.95
CA LYS A 12 3.36 -15.28 6.05
C LYS A 12 2.15 -14.40 6.33
N SER A 13 2.36 -13.07 6.19
CA SER A 13 1.29 -12.08 6.33
C SER A 13 0.16 -12.33 5.32
N ILE A 14 -1.04 -11.95 5.69
CA ILE A 14 -2.16 -11.77 4.75
C ILE A 14 -2.11 -10.38 4.16
N SER A 15 -2.84 -10.15 3.07
CA SER A 15 -3.00 -8.80 2.53
C SER A 15 -3.67 -7.88 3.56
N ASP A 16 -3.30 -6.61 3.49
CA ASP A 16 -3.84 -5.56 4.34
C ASP A 16 -5.16 -5.04 3.75
N GLY A 17 -6.24 -5.29 4.45
CA GLY A 17 -7.58 -4.94 3.98
C GLY A 17 -7.91 -5.60 2.64
N THR A 18 -8.27 -4.80 1.65
CA THR A 18 -8.50 -5.24 0.26
C THR A 18 -7.29 -5.05 -0.65
N SER A 19 -6.15 -4.67 -0.08
CA SER A 19 -4.91 -4.50 -0.84
C SER A 19 -4.48 -5.83 -1.47
N PRO A 20 -3.81 -5.81 -2.62
CA PRO A 20 -3.27 -7.02 -3.22
C PRO A 20 -2.32 -7.76 -2.28
N SER A 21 -2.29 -9.09 -2.39
CA SER A 21 -1.21 -9.86 -1.76
C SER A 21 0.14 -9.40 -2.34
N HIS A 22 1.18 -9.39 -1.51
CA HIS A 22 2.50 -8.93 -1.92
C HIS A 22 2.95 -9.58 -3.23
N GLY A 23 3.31 -8.77 -4.21
CA GLY A 23 3.75 -9.20 -5.54
C GLY A 23 2.65 -9.62 -6.51
N ALA A 24 1.37 -9.51 -6.15
CA ALA A 24 0.25 -9.85 -7.05
C ALA A 24 -0.17 -8.68 -7.97
N ASP A 25 0.18 -7.45 -7.63
CA ASP A 25 -0.21 -6.22 -8.32
C ASP A 25 0.78 -5.80 -9.41
N THR A 26 1.05 -6.72 -10.33
CA THR A 26 2.07 -6.57 -11.39
C THR A 26 1.64 -5.65 -12.54
N HIS A 27 0.37 -5.23 -12.60
CA HIS A 27 -0.20 -4.43 -13.69
C HIS A 27 -0.50 -2.98 -13.29
N GLY A 28 0.04 -2.53 -12.15
CA GLY A 28 -0.06 -1.17 -11.67
C GLY A 28 -1.39 -0.82 -10.97
N PRO A 29 -1.48 0.40 -10.40
CA PRO A 29 -2.57 0.80 -9.52
C PRO A 29 -3.93 0.87 -10.22
N SER A 30 -3.98 1.18 -11.50
CA SER A 30 -5.23 1.19 -12.27
C SER A 30 -5.87 -0.20 -12.38
N ALA A 31 -5.06 -1.24 -12.57
CA ALA A 31 -5.55 -2.63 -12.60
C ALA A 31 -6.04 -3.09 -11.23
N VAL A 32 -5.37 -2.66 -10.15
CA VAL A 32 -5.82 -2.91 -8.77
C VAL A 32 -7.21 -2.34 -8.55
N ILE A 33 -7.44 -1.06 -8.89
CA ILE A 33 -8.75 -0.41 -8.74
C ILE A 33 -9.82 -1.14 -9.57
N GLN A 34 -9.51 -1.50 -10.80
CA GLN A 34 -10.44 -2.23 -11.66
C GLN A 34 -10.76 -3.63 -11.11
N SER A 35 -9.82 -4.29 -10.46
CA SER A 35 -10.06 -5.56 -9.78
C SER A 35 -10.99 -5.37 -8.58
N LEU A 36 -10.71 -4.36 -7.75
CA LEU A 36 -11.50 -4.07 -6.55
C LEU A 36 -12.92 -3.60 -6.86
N SER A 37 -13.14 -2.94 -8.00
CA SER A 37 -14.48 -2.52 -8.43
C SER A 37 -15.46 -3.67 -8.66
N LYS A 38 -14.98 -4.91 -8.71
CA LYS A 38 -15.80 -6.12 -8.82
C LYS A 38 -16.33 -6.60 -7.46
N LEU A 39 -15.81 -6.03 -6.36
CA LEU A 39 -16.30 -6.32 -5.01
C LEU A 39 -17.47 -5.40 -4.68
N ASP A 40 -18.49 -5.95 -4.05
CA ASP A 40 -19.55 -5.13 -3.47
C ASP A 40 -19.10 -4.61 -2.10
N HIS A 41 -18.59 -3.40 -2.09
CA HIS A 41 -18.07 -2.76 -0.87
C HIS A 41 -19.18 -2.47 0.15
N SER A 42 -20.46 -2.41 -0.27
CA SER A 42 -21.60 -2.17 0.61
C SER A 42 -21.92 -3.37 1.51
N MET A 43 -21.53 -4.57 1.07
CA MET A 43 -21.74 -5.82 1.80
C MET A 43 -20.66 -6.11 2.85
N SER A 44 -19.67 -5.24 3.00
CA SER A 44 -18.57 -5.41 3.96
C SER A 44 -18.58 -4.31 5.01
N GLY A 45 -18.02 -4.57 6.19
CA GLY A 45 -17.88 -3.61 7.28
C GLY A 45 -16.81 -2.52 7.05
N GLY A 46 -16.19 -2.51 5.89
CA GLY A 46 -15.17 -1.56 5.47
C GLY A 46 -14.14 -2.23 4.56
N THR A 47 -13.68 -1.48 3.58
CA THR A 47 -12.68 -1.94 2.60
C THR A 47 -11.58 -0.89 2.51
N LEU A 48 -10.41 -1.25 3.00
CA LEU A 48 -9.22 -0.41 2.97
C LEU A 48 -8.33 -0.85 1.81
N LEU A 49 -7.96 0.08 0.95
CA LEU A 49 -6.94 -0.10 -0.07
C LEU A 49 -5.70 0.72 0.28
N ASN A 50 -4.57 0.06 0.47
CA ASN A 50 -3.26 0.68 0.58
C ASN A 50 -2.52 0.60 -0.76
N LEU A 51 -2.00 1.74 -1.22
CA LEU A 51 -1.09 1.81 -2.36
C LEU A 51 0.19 2.52 -1.95
N ARG A 52 1.33 2.09 -2.49
CA ARG A 52 2.61 2.76 -2.31
C ARG A 52 3.09 3.31 -3.65
N PHE A 53 3.50 4.58 -3.63
CA PHE A 53 4.05 5.28 -4.79
C PHE A 53 5.46 5.77 -4.51
N LEU A 54 6.30 5.74 -5.55
CA LEU A 54 7.60 6.41 -5.51
C LEU A 54 7.41 7.92 -5.37
N PRO A 55 8.18 8.61 -4.50
CA PRO A 55 8.17 10.06 -4.43
C PRO A 55 8.49 10.73 -5.77
N SER A 56 9.32 10.10 -6.60
CA SER A 56 9.68 10.59 -7.93
C SER A 56 8.50 10.67 -8.89
N LEU A 57 7.49 9.81 -8.72
CA LEU A 57 6.29 9.78 -9.55
C LEU A 57 5.38 11.00 -9.35
N LEU A 58 5.45 11.67 -8.21
CA LEU A 58 4.59 12.78 -7.83
C LEU A 58 5.28 14.15 -7.87
N LYS A 59 6.40 14.26 -8.58
CA LYS A 59 7.17 15.51 -8.65
C LYS A 59 6.56 16.58 -9.55
N ARG A 60 5.73 16.20 -10.53
CA ARG A 60 5.16 17.12 -11.51
C ARG A 60 3.67 17.30 -11.27
N ASP A 61 3.14 18.50 -11.46
CA ASP A 61 1.71 18.80 -11.29
C ASP A 61 0.81 17.87 -12.08
N LYS A 62 1.20 17.50 -13.31
CA LYS A 62 0.46 16.54 -14.12
C LYS A 62 0.33 15.15 -13.49
N ASP A 63 1.31 14.74 -12.70
CA ASP A 63 1.29 13.44 -12.04
C ASP A 63 0.41 13.49 -10.80
N ILE A 64 0.36 14.62 -10.10
CA ILE A 64 -0.60 14.89 -9.01
C ILE A 64 -2.03 14.87 -9.56
N ILE A 65 -2.26 15.46 -10.75
CA ILE A 65 -3.57 15.42 -11.43
C ILE A 65 -3.96 13.96 -11.75
N LYS A 66 -3.02 13.13 -12.23
CA LYS A 66 -3.29 11.70 -12.49
C LYS A 66 -3.66 10.94 -11.21
N LEU A 67 -2.96 11.20 -10.09
CA LEU A 67 -3.35 10.64 -8.80
C LEU A 67 -4.78 11.06 -8.43
N GLY A 68 -5.13 12.33 -8.64
CA GLY A 68 -6.49 12.81 -8.44
C GLY A 68 -7.53 12.09 -9.31
N HIS A 69 -7.19 11.79 -10.57
CA HIS A 69 -8.04 10.99 -11.44
C HIS A 69 -8.17 9.54 -10.99
N LEU A 70 -7.07 8.93 -10.52
CA LEU A 70 -7.08 7.58 -9.96
C LEU A 70 -8.04 7.48 -8.78
N VAL A 71 -7.94 8.41 -7.82
CA VAL A 71 -8.80 8.46 -6.63
C VAL A 71 -10.27 8.64 -7.02
N ARG A 72 -10.57 9.59 -7.92
CA ARG A 72 -11.95 9.81 -8.40
C ARG A 72 -12.51 8.59 -9.12
N SER A 73 -11.70 7.91 -9.92
CA SER A 73 -12.11 6.69 -10.63
C SER A 73 -12.44 5.58 -9.63
N TYR A 74 -11.60 5.40 -8.59
CA TYR A 74 -11.84 4.42 -7.55
C TYR A 74 -13.20 4.63 -6.87
N PHE A 75 -13.50 5.86 -6.44
CA PHE A 75 -14.79 6.15 -5.80
C PHE A 75 -15.98 6.06 -6.76
N LYS A 76 -15.82 6.44 -8.03
CA LYS A 76 -16.86 6.26 -9.05
C LYS A 76 -17.18 4.79 -9.30
N LEU A 77 -16.21 3.90 -9.15
CA LEU A 77 -16.35 2.47 -9.30
C LEU A 77 -16.87 1.77 -8.01
N GLY A 78 -17.27 2.54 -7.01
CA GLY A 78 -17.83 2.02 -5.77
C GLY A 78 -16.81 1.77 -4.65
N GLY A 79 -15.55 2.17 -4.85
CA GLY A 79 -14.51 2.05 -3.81
C GLY A 79 -14.85 2.86 -2.56
N HIS A 80 -14.43 2.38 -1.41
CA HIS A 80 -14.84 2.91 -0.12
C HIS A 80 -13.75 3.72 0.57
N HIS A 81 -12.52 3.20 0.61
CA HIS A 81 -11.39 3.81 1.29
C HIS A 81 -10.10 3.53 0.54
N ILE A 82 -9.32 4.55 0.30
CA ILE A 82 -7.98 4.46 -0.29
C ILE A 82 -7.00 5.31 0.51
N GLN A 83 -5.82 4.80 0.74
CA GLN A 83 -4.73 5.52 1.40
C GLN A 83 -3.40 5.24 0.71
N PHE A 84 -2.43 6.14 0.94
CA PHE A 84 -1.17 6.13 0.21
C PHE A 84 0.03 6.18 1.15
N ASN A 85 1.08 5.42 0.80
CA ASN A 85 2.43 5.64 1.27
C ASN A 85 3.27 6.22 0.11
N ILE A 86 3.93 7.33 0.34
CA ILE A 86 4.80 7.99 -0.64
C ILE A 86 6.22 7.90 -0.11
N VAL A 87 6.81 6.71 -0.24
CA VAL A 87 8.14 6.38 0.26
C VAL A 87 8.75 5.29 -0.62
N ASP A 88 10.04 5.40 -0.90
CA ASP A 88 10.77 4.38 -1.64
C ASP A 88 11.36 3.30 -0.73
N THR A 89 11.61 2.13 -1.30
CA THR A 89 12.19 0.98 -0.60
C THR A 89 13.60 1.27 -0.10
N ALA A 90 14.37 2.11 -0.78
CA ALA A 90 15.73 2.46 -0.38
C ALA A 90 15.71 3.24 0.93
N THR A 91 14.81 4.21 1.06
CA THR A 91 14.61 4.99 2.29
C THR A 91 14.18 4.10 3.47
N LEU A 92 13.22 3.19 3.26
CA LEU A 92 12.78 2.26 4.30
C LEU A 92 13.92 1.34 4.77
N LYS A 93 14.70 0.78 3.85
CA LYS A 93 15.88 -0.04 4.17
C LYS A 93 17.01 0.74 4.83
N ALA A 94 17.18 2.01 4.48
CA ALA A 94 18.13 2.89 5.15
C ALA A 94 17.69 3.18 6.59
N ALA A 95 16.40 3.42 6.81
CA ALA A 95 15.83 3.63 8.15
C ALA A 95 15.99 2.41 9.06
N GLN A 96 15.87 1.17 8.52
CA GLN A 96 16.17 -0.04 9.29
C GLN A 96 17.63 -0.13 9.75
N LYS A 97 18.56 0.36 8.91
CA LYS A 97 20.01 0.30 9.21
C LYS A 97 20.48 1.41 10.15
N CYS A 98 19.95 2.60 9.96
CA CYS A 98 20.33 3.82 10.68
C CYS A 98 19.07 4.53 11.22
N PRO A 99 18.36 3.97 12.23
CA PRO A 99 17.10 4.52 12.73
C PRO A 99 17.22 5.97 13.20
N GLU A 100 18.36 6.33 13.76
CA GLU A 100 18.63 7.68 14.29
C GLU A 100 18.48 8.80 13.26
N ASP A 101 18.77 8.49 11.98
CA ASP A 101 18.69 9.46 10.88
C ASP A 101 17.25 9.61 10.31
N TYR A 102 16.33 8.73 10.73
CA TYR A 102 14.97 8.64 10.19
C TYR A 102 13.89 8.65 11.28
N LYS A 103 14.12 9.36 12.37
CA LYS A 103 13.18 9.39 13.54
C LYS A 103 11.78 9.86 13.18
N ASP A 104 11.68 10.75 12.20
CA ASP A 104 10.42 11.36 11.78
C ASP A 104 9.77 10.64 10.59
N LEU A 105 10.29 9.47 10.20
CA LEU A 105 9.74 8.70 9.09
C LEU A 105 8.41 8.06 9.47
N LEU A 106 7.32 8.68 9.02
CA LEU A 106 5.95 8.20 9.20
C LEU A 106 5.54 7.31 8.03
N VAL A 107 4.91 6.19 8.34
CA VAL A 107 4.28 5.30 7.36
C VAL A 107 2.81 5.08 7.69
N ARG A 108 2.00 4.94 6.64
CA ARG A 108 0.59 4.64 6.77
C ARG A 108 0.39 3.13 6.83
N MET A 109 -0.17 2.66 7.93
CA MET A 109 -0.54 1.26 8.14
C MET A 109 -1.98 0.97 7.68
N ALA A 110 -2.79 0.36 8.50
CA ALA A 110 -4.17 0.04 8.22
C ALA A 110 -5.09 0.97 9.05
N GLY A 111 -5.41 2.14 8.53
CA GLY A 111 -6.29 3.11 9.21
C GLY A 111 -5.58 4.03 10.22
N TYR A 112 -4.28 3.86 10.47
CA TYR A 112 -3.46 4.74 11.32
C TYR A 112 -2.07 4.94 10.69
N SER A 113 -1.34 5.93 11.17
CA SER A 113 0.06 6.16 10.83
C SER A 113 0.93 5.94 12.07
N ASP A 114 2.14 5.43 11.85
CA ASP A 114 3.09 5.18 12.91
C ASP A 114 4.50 5.54 12.46
N TYR A 115 5.40 5.79 13.40
CA TYR A 115 6.80 5.97 13.08
C TYR A 115 7.41 4.63 12.69
N PHE A 116 8.08 4.61 11.55
CA PHE A 116 8.65 3.38 11.00
C PHE A 116 9.62 2.70 11.98
N ASN A 117 10.40 3.51 12.71
CA ASN A 117 11.38 3.02 13.67
C ASN A 117 10.78 2.44 14.95
N ASP A 118 9.54 2.81 15.30
CA ASP A 118 8.84 2.29 16.49
C ASP A 118 8.17 0.93 16.22
N MET A 119 8.11 0.53 14.95
CA MET A 119 7.57 -0.76 14.54
C MET A 119 8.54 -1.90 14.83
N ASN A 120 7.98 -3.08 15.13
CA ASN A 120 8.79 -4.28 15.16
C ASN A 120 9.29 -4.68 13.75
N ALA A 121 10.34 -5.50 13.69
CA ALA A 121 11.00 -5.87 12.43
C ALA A 121 10.06 -6.53 11.42
N ASP A 122 9.08 -7.32 11.89
CA ASP A 122 8.12 -8.00 10.99
C ASP A 122 7.19 -6.99 10.30
N LEU A 123 6.70 -5.98 11.03
CA LEU A 123 5.88 -4.91 10.47
C LEU A 123 6.67 -4.00 9.53
N GLN A 124 7.93 -3.67 9.89
CA GLN A 124 8.82 -2.93 8.99
C GLN A 124 9.03 -3.69 7.68
N GLN A 125 9.27 -5.00 7.75
CA GLN A 125 9.45 -5.83 6.57
C GLN A 125 8.18 -5.90 5.72
N GLU A 126 7.00 -5.98 6.35
CA GLU A 126 5.72 -5.94 5.65
C GLU A 126 5.54 -4.65 4.85
N VAL A 127 5.90 -3.49 5.42
CA VAL A 127 5.83 -2.20 4.71
C VAL A 127 6.81 -2.17 3.54
N ILE A 128 8.01 -2.73 3.71
CA ILE A 128 9.02 -2.83 2.65
C ILE A 128 8.57 -3.73 1.51
N ASP A 129 7.90 -4.84 1.82
CA ASP A 129 7.46 -5.84 0.85
C ASP A 129 6.23 -5.42 0.03
N ARG A 130 5.56 -4.32 0.39
CA ARG A 130 4.45 -3.76 -0.40
C ARG A 130 4.95 -3.32 -1.76
N THR A 131 4.16 -3.59 -2.80
CA THR A 131 4.50 -3.21 -4.17
C THR A 131 4.71 -1.71 -4.31
N GLU A 132 5.81 -1.33 -4.91
CA GLU A 132 6.20 0.03 -5.20
C GLU A 132 5.73 0.42 -6.61
N ASN A 133 4.74 1.31 -6.70
CA ASN A 133 4.22 1.74 -7.99
C ASN A 133 5.09 2.85 -8.57
N GLU A 134 5.67 2.59 -9.74
CA GLU A 134 6.53 3.51 -10.50
C GLU A 134 5.76 4.24 -11.61
N VAL A 135 4.56 3.76 -11.92
CA VAL A 135 3.67 4.30 -12.96
C VAL A 135 2.21 4.32 -12.49
N PHE A 136 1.37 5.11 -13.16
CA PHE A 136 -0.08 5.16 -12.94
C PHE A 136 -0.83 4.20 -13.85
#